data_3fe6ca5989597f9d793d3cab7b4fcf49
#
_entry.id   3fe6ca5989597f9d793d3cab7b4fcf49
#
_cell.length_a   1.000
_cell.length_b   1.000
_cell.length_c   1.000
_cell.angle_alpha   90.00
_cell.angle_beta   90.00
_cell.angle_gamma   90.00
#
_symmetry.space_group_name_H-M   'P 1'
#
loop_
_entity.id
_entity.type
_entity.pdbx_description
1 polymer ?
#
loop_
_entity_poly.entity_id
_entity_poly.type
_entity_poly.pdbx_seq_one_letter_code
_entity_poly.pdbx_strand_id
1 'polypeptide(L)'
;MADYEVLRVFCGPGGEHGNELGVVRDGAAVPEEAQRQALARELGFSETVFVDDPEQGAIDIYTPGLRLPFAGHPCVGAAWLLGADRLVTEAGTVRVRHDGEFTRIEARPEWAPARTTRQYGSAAEVDALEVPPPGEWIYAWAWQDEPAGTVRARAFPGRGDGIDEDEATGAAALLLTAQLQRDLAIAQGRGSQLVTAIRDGGLVEVGGRVRRA
;
A
#
# COMPACT_ATOMS: atom_id res chain seq x y z
N MET A 1 -19.50 15.50 9.15
CA MET A 1 -18.35 14.61 8.88
C MET A 1 -18.64 13.95 7.56
N ALA A 2 -17.70 13.92 6.61
CA ALA A 2 -17.90 13.21 5.35
C ALA A 2 -18.09 11.71 5.64
N ASP A 3 -18.95 11.05 4.86
CA ASP A 3 -19.14 9.60 4.95
C ASP A 3 -17.95 8.87 4.37
N TYR A 4 -17.45 7.85 5.07
CA TYR A 4 -16.31 7.07 4.63
C TYR A 4 -16.48 5.58 4.93
N GLU A 5 -15.85 4.74 4.13
CA GLU A 5 -15.73 3.31 4.36
C GLU A 5 -14.32 2.96 4.83
N VAL A 6 -14.19 1.88 5.59
CA VAL A 6 -12.90 1.32 5.98
C VAL A 6 -12.70 -0.02 5.28
N LEU A 7 -11.58 -0.16 4.61
CA LEU A 7 -11.16 -1.38 3.94
C LEU A 7 -9.94 -1.97 4.65
N ARG A 8 -9.77 -3.28 4.58
CA ARG A 8 -8.51 -3.98 4.88
C ARG A 8 -7.89 -4.43 3.58
N VAL A 9 -6.74 -3.89 3.25
CA VAL A 9 -6.01 -4.13 1.99
C VAL A 9 -4.81 -5.03 2.28
N PHE A 10 -4.57 -6.01 1.41
CA PHE A 10 -3.55 -7.04 1.57
C PHE A 10 -3.83 -8.00 2.73
N CYS A 11 -5.08 -8.25 3.03
CA CYS A 11 -5.47 -9.18 4.09
C CYS A 11 -5.19 -10.64 3.71
N GLY A 12 -5.20 -11.53 4.72
CA GLY A 12 -5.11 -12.97 4.56
C GLY A 12 -6.36 -13.58 3.92
N PRO A 13 -6.36 -14.91 3.65
CA PRO A 13 -7.48 -15.58 2.96
C PRO A 13 -8.82 -15.47 3.69
N GLY A 14 -8.81 -15.42 5.02
CA GLY A 14 -10.02 -15.25 5.85
C GLY A 14 -10.43 -13.80 6.07
N GLY A 15 -9.67 -12.83 5.54
CA GLY A 15 -9.89 -11.41 5.76
C GLY A 15 -9.20 -10.85 7.00
N GLU A 16 -8.38 -11.67 7.68
CA GLU A 16 -7.57 -11.29 8.82
C GLU A 16 -6.39 -10.40 8.40
N HIS A 17 -5.87 -9.60 9.32
CA HIS A 17 -4.76 -8.66 9.08
C HIS A 17 -5.07 -7.65 7.96
N GLY A 18 -4.07 -7.22 7.21
CA GLY A 18 -4.19 -6.19 6.19
C GLY A 18 -4.04 -4.79 6.75
N ASN A 19 -3.74 -3.85 5.87
CA ASN A 19 -3.61 -2.45 6.22
C ASN A 19 -4.97 -1.74 6.07
N GLU A 20 -5.38 -1.00 7.09
CA GLU A 20 -6.64 -0.27 7.07
C GLU A 20 -6.53 0.98 6.18
N LEU A 21 -7.57 1.18 5.37
CA LEU A 21 -7.69 2.29 4.43
C LEU A 21 -9.02 2.99 4.62
N GLY A 22 -9.00 4.27 4.90
CA GLY A 22 -10.19 5.11 4.83
C GLY A 22 -10.50 5.51 3.38
N VAL A 23 -11.76 5.37 2.94
CA VAL A 23 -12.18 5.80 1.59
C VAL A 23 -13.42 6.68 1.68
N VAL A 24 -13.27 7.94 1.30
CA VAL A 24 -14.37 8.90 1.11
C VAL A 24 -14.85 8.77 -0.34
N ARG A 25 -16.05 8.19 -0.52
CA ARG A 25 -16.59 7.92 -1.87
C ARG A 25 -16.99 9.16 -2.65
N ASP A 26 -17.40 10.19 -1.96
CA ASP A 26 -17.78 11.49 -2.54
C ASP A 26 -16.70 12.52 -2.19
N GLY A 27 -15.64 12.56 -2.98
CA GLY A 27 -14.55 13.53 -2.83
C GLY A 27 -15.04 14.98 -3.04
N ALA A 28 -16.12 15.17 -3.82
CA ALA A 28 -16.70 16.49 -4.03
C ALA A 28 -17.34 17.08 -2.77
N ALA A 29 -17.74 16.23 -1.82
CA ALA A 29 -18.21 16.69 -0.50
C ALA A 29 -17.08 17.30 0.37
N VAL A 30 -15.80 17.09 0.00
CA VAL A 30 -14.62 17.64 0.66
C VAL A 30 -13.70 18.26 -0.40
N PRO A 31 -14.08 19.41 -0.99
CA PRO A 31 -13.40 19.94 -2.17
C PRO A 31 -12.03 20.58 -1.88
N GLU A 32 -11.84 21.06 -0.65
CA GLU A 32 -10.63 21.82 -0.29
C GLU A 32 -9.52 20.88 0.21
N GLU A 33 -8.31 21.01 -0.33
CA GLU A 33 -7.14 20.22 0.06
C GLU A 33 -6.89 20.26 1.58
N ALA A 34 -7.00 21.45 2.19
CA ALA A 34 -6.82 21.62 3.61
C ALA A 34 -7.86 20.83 4.46
N GLN A 35 -9.10 20.70 3.95
CA GLN A 35 -10.13 19.90 4.60
C GLN A 35 -9.87 18.40 4.47
N ARG A 36 -9.42 17.94 3.29
CA ARG A 36 -8.97 16.55 3.07
C ARG A 36 -7.82 16.18 4.00
N GLN A 37 -6.81 17.05 4.08
CA GLN A 37 -5.67 16.83 4.97
C GLN A 37 -6.08 16.80 6.44
N ALA A 38 -7.01 17.66 6.87
CA ALA A 38 -7.53 17.67 8.22
C ALA A 38 -8.30 16.38 8.54
N LEU A 39 -9.16 15.93 7.61
CA LEU A 39 -9.93 14.70 7.76
C LEU A 39 -8.99 13.46 7.80
N ALA A 40 -8.00 13.37 6.92
CA ALA A 40 -7.04 12.27 6.92
C ALA A 40 -6.28 12.19 8.25
N ARG A 41 -5.94 13.34 8.85
CA ARG A 41 -5.30 13.41 10.17
C ARG A 41 -6.25 12.97 11.28
N GLU A 42 -7.52 13.38 11.23
CA GLU A 42 -8.55 13.00 12.21
C GLU A 42 -8.81 11.51 12.19
N LEU A 43 -8.90 10.90 11.00
CA LEU A 43 -9.15 9.47 10.81
C LEU A 43 -7.96 8.61 11.27
N GLY A 44 -6.73 9.08 11.12
CA GLY A 44 -5.52 8.43 11.64
C GLY A 44 -5.12 7.14 10.94
N PHE A 45 -5.72 6.81 9.79
CA PHE A 45 -5.23 5.69 8.96
C PHE A 45 -3.88 6.03 8.34
N SER A 46 -3.09 5.01 7.98
CA SER A 46 -1.83 5.23 7.26
C SER A 46 -2.05 6.06 5.99
N GLU A 47 -3.16 5.80 5.28
CA GLU A 47 -3.66 6.62 4.17
C GLU A 47 -5.19 6.72 4.17
N THR A 48 -5.67 7.81 3.56
CA THR A 48 -7.09 8.06 3.25
C THR A 48 -7.22 8.43 1.78
N VAL A 49 -8.18 7.81 1.09
CA VAL A 49 -8.51 8.08 -0.32
C VAL A 49 -9.77 8.94 -0.41
N PHE A 50 -9.75 9.93 -1.29
CA PHE A 50 -10.91 10.67 -1.75
C PHE A 50 -11.18 10.30 -3.21
N VAL A 51 -12.40 9.83 -3.51
CA VAL A 51 -12.81 9.49 -4.87
C VAL A 51 -13.42 10.72 -5.52
N ASP A 52 -12.71 11.31 -6.48
CA ASP A 52 -13.14 12.54 -7.16
C ASP A 52 -14.05 12.25 -8.35
N ASP A 53 -13.79 11.17 -9.08
CA ASP A 53 -14.62 10.72 -10.18
C ASP A 53 -14.60 9.18 -10.24
N PRO A 54 -15.66 8.51 -9.79
CA PRO A 54 -15.72 7.05 -9.77
C PRO A 54 -15.79 6.42 -11.18
N GLU A 55 -16.32 7.13 -12.19
CA GLU A 55 -16.41 6.62 -13.57
C GLU A 55 -15.04 6.65 -14.26
N GLN A 56 -14.25 7.68 -14.00
CA GLN A 56 -12.89 7.80 -14.49
C GLN A 56 -11.85 7.09 -13.59
N GLY A 57 -12.25 6.69 -12.37
CA GLY A 57 -11.35 6.15 -11.36
C GLY A 57 -10.38 7.21 -10.81
N ALA A 58 -10.76 8.49 -10.83
CA ALA A 58 -9.93 9.56 -10.30
C ALA A 58 -9.96 9.57 -8.78
N ILE A 59 -8.77 9.51 -8.18
CA ILE A 59 -8.60 9.47 -6.73
C ILE A 59 -7.50 10.42 -6.27
N ASP A 60 -7.66 10.91 -5.04
CA ASP A 60 -6.67 11.69 -4.32
C ASP A 60 -6.29 10.99 -3.02
N ILE A 61 -5.01 11.01 -2.64
CA ILE A 61 -4.44 10.18 -1.57
C ILE A 61 -3.75 11.04 -0.53
N TYR A 62 -4.09 10.84 0.75
CA TYR A 62 -3.52 11.55 1.89
C TYR A 62 -3.02 10.62 2.98
N THR A 63 -1.85 10.90 3.53
CA THR A 63 -1.46 10.43 4.86
C THR A 63 -1.97 11.43 5.91
N PRO A 64 -1.87 11.15 7.22
CA PRO A 64 -2.14 12.16 8.24
C PRO A 64 -1.31 13.45 8.10
N GLY A 65 -0.15 13.38 7.46
CA GLY A 65 0.79 14.50 7.35
C GLY A 65 0.84 15.22 6.01
N LEU A 66 0.58 14.52 4.90
CA LEU A 66 0.78 15.07 3.56
C LEU A 66 -0.05 14.35 2.48
N ARG A 67 -0.26 15.01 1.35
CA ARG A 67 -0.82 14.47 0.13
C ARG A 67 0.23 13.65 -0.62
N LEU A 68 -0.18 12.53 -1.22
CA LEU A 68 0.70 11.63 -1.98
C LEU A 68 0.29 11.57 -3.45
N PRO A 69 1.24 11.71 -4.39
CA PRO A 69 0.94 11.53 -5.81
C PRO A 69 0.59 10.08 -6.16
N PHE A 70 1.08 9.11 -5.39
CA PHE A 70 0.84 7.69 -5.54
C PHE A 70 1.08 6.94 -4.23
N ALA A 71 0.25 5.92 -3.96
CA ALA A 71 0.52 4.91 -2.94
C ALA A 71 -0.12 3.58 -3.33
N GLY A 72 0.64 2.48 -3.20
CA GLY A 72 0.22 1.15 -3.68
C GLY A 72 -1.01 0.60 -2.97
N HIS A 73 -0.99 0.60 -1.64
CA HIS A 73 -2.09 0.11 -0.80
C HIS A 73 -3.41 0.88 -1.05
N PRO A 74 -3.44 2.23 -1.08
CA PRO A 74 -4.63 2.98 -1.43
C PRO A 74 -5.17 2.68 -2.83
N CYS A 75 -4.30 2.56 -3.83
CA CYS A 75 -4.72 2.23 -5.19
C CYS A 75 -5.36 0.85 -5.28
N VAL A 76 -4.81 -0.18 -4.61
CA VAL A 76 -5.41 -1.53 -4.57
C VAL A 76 -6.79 -1.49 -3.91
N GLY A 77 -6.91 -0.80 -2.78
CA GLY A 77 -8.19 -0.67 -2.06
C GLY A 77 -9.25 0.08 -2.85
N ALA A 78 -8.91 1.24 -3.42
CA ALA A 78 -9.83 2.03 -4.23
C ALA A 78 -10.27 1.29 -5.50
N ALA A 79 -9.35 0.62 -6.19
CA ALA A 79 -9.65 -0.18 -7.37
C ALA A 79 -10.64 -1.31 -7.06
N TRP A 80 -10.44 -2.03 -5.95
CA TRP A 80 -11.36 -3.06 -5.51
C TRP A 80 -12.75 -2.51 -5.18
N LEU A 81 -12.80 -1.38 -4.46
CA LEU A 81 -14.06 -0.77 -4.03
C LEU A 81 -14.90 -0.24 -5.20
N LEU A 82 -14.24 0.31 -6.21
CA LEU A 82 -14.87 0.87 -7.41
C LEU A 82 -15.14 -0.18 -8.49
N GLY A 83 -14.51 -1.37 -8.41
CA GLY A 83 -14.52 -2.34 -9.49
C GLY A 83 -13.88 -1.79 -10.78
N ALA A 84 -12.90 -0.89 -10.62
CA ALA A 84 -12.31 -0.14 -11.72
C ALA A 84 -11.20 -0.94 -12.41
N ASP A 85 -11.09 -0.81 -13.75
CA ASP A 85 -10.00 -1.39 -14.54
C ASP A 85 -8.79 -0.44 -14.63
N ARG A 86 -8.95 0.79 -14.17
CA ARG A 86 -7.91 1.81 -14.09
C ARG A 86 -8.21 2.81 -12.99
N LEU A 87 -7.16 3.42 -12.46
CA LEU A 87 -7.27 4.61 -11.60
C LEU A 87 -6.47 5.75 -12.23
N VAL A 88 -6.88 6.97 -11.92
CA VAL A 88 -6.15 8.20 -12.25
C VAL A 88 -5.69 8.83 -10.94
N THR A 89 -4.37 8.95 -10.80
CA THR A 89 -3.71 9.57 -9.66
C THR A 89 -2.88 10.75 -10.13
N GLU A 90 -2.35 11.55 -9.21
CA GLU A 90 -1.44 12.65 -9.57
C GLU A 90 -0.16 12.15 -10.26
N ALA A 91 0.35 10.96 -9.92
CA ALA A 91 1.52 10.35 -10.58
C ALA A 91 1.21 9.86 -12.00
N GLY A 92 -0.05 9.60 -12.34
CA GLY A 92 -0.48 9.11 -13.65
C GLY A 92 -1.56 8.04 -13.58
N THR A 93 -1.78 7.39 -14.72
CA THR A 93 -2.77 6.31 -14.85
C THR A 93 -2.20 4.99 -14.33
N VAL A 94 -2.91 4.38 -13.40
CA VAL A 94 -2.64 3.07 -12.80
C VAL A 94 -3.56 2.04 -13.45
N ARG A 95 -3.00 1.04 -14.12
CA ARG A 95 -3.78 -0.08 -14.65
C ARG A 95 -4.16 -1.02 -13.52
N VAL A 96 -5.35 -1.57 -13.60
CA VAL A 96 -5.89 -2.51 -12.61
C VAL A 96 -6.23 -3.83 -13.28
N ARG A 97 -6.00 -4.91 -12.56
CA ARG A 97 -6.44 -6.25 -12.95
C ARG A 97 -7.07 -6.94 -11.75
N HIS A 98 -8.26 -7.49 -11.95
CA HIS A 98 -8.93 -8.35 -10.98
C HIS A 98 -8.68 -9.82 -11.36
N ASP A 99 -8.15 -10.60 -10.43
CA ASP A 99 -7.72 -11.98 -10.65
C ASP A 99 -8.20 -12.85 -9.47
N GLY A 100 -9.40 -13.39 -9.63
CA GLY A 100 -10.07 -14.13 -8.55
C GLY A 100 -10.30 -13.24 -7.32
N GLU A 101 -9.65 -13.59 -6.21
CA GLU A 101 -9.75 -12.83 -4.96
C GLU A 101 -8.74 -11.68 -4.85
N PHE A 102 -7.85 -11.52 -5.83
CA PHE A 102 -6.81 -10.50 -5.83
C PHE A 102 -7.21 -9.31 -6.70
N THR A 103 -7.00 -8.11 -6.17
CA THR A 103 -6.93 -6.88 -6.94
C THR A 103 -5.48 -6.49 -7.08
N ARG A 104 -5.05 -6.20 -8.30
CA ARG A 104 -3.67 -5.92 -8.67
C ARG A 104 -3.60 -4.61 -9.43
N ILE A 105 -2.55 -3.85 -9.18
CA ILE A 105 -2.25 -2.60 -9.88
C ILE A 105 -0.87 -2.66 -10.51
N GLU A 106 -0.69 -2.02 -11.66
CA GLU A 106 0.61 -1.80 -12.29
C GLU A 106 1.09 -0.38 -12.00
N ALA A 107 2.31 -0.24 -11.53
CA ALA A 107 2.91 1.05 -11.24
C ALA A 107 4.40 1.09 -11.64
N ARG A 108 4.91 2.31 -11.80
CA ARG A 108 6.33 2.54 -11.98
C ARG A 108 7.02 2.59 -10.62
N PRO A 109 8.15 1.88 -10.42
CA PRO A 109 8.89 1.96 -9.16
C PRO A 109 9.26 3.40 -8.77
N GLU A 110 9.51 4.26 -9.76
CA GLU A 110 9.87 5.68 -9.56
C GLU A 110 8.74 6.53 -8.94
N TRP A 111 7.50 6.05 -8.97
CA TRP A 111 6.37 6.71 -8.31
C TRP A 111 6.36 6.49 -6.80
N ALA A 112 7.02 5.43 -6.34
CA ALA A 112 7.18 5.16 -4.91
C ALA A 112 8.26 6.09 -4.31
N PRO A 113 8.01 6.70 -3.15
CA PRO A 113 9.06 7.42 -2.44
C PRO A 113 10.27 6.53 -2.15
N ALA A 114 11.48 7.08 -2.26
CA ALA A 114 12.70 6.35 -1.95
C ALA A 114 12.67 5.81 -0.52
N ARG A 115 13.10 4.56 -0.34
CA ARG A 115 13.07 3.84 0.94
C ARG A 115 14.33 3.00 1.08
N THR A 116 14.80 2.85 2.31
CA THR A 116 15.89 1.93 2.61
C THR A 116 15.37 0.51 2.73
N THR A 117 15.83 -0.38 1.84
CA THR A 117 15.57 -1.82 1.97
C THR A 117 16.76 -2.47 2.68
N ARG A 118 16.50 -3.22 3.75
CA ARG A 118 17.52 -3.94 4.52
C ARG A 118 17.23 -5.43 4.51
N GLN A 119 18.13 -6.22 3.94
CA GLN A 119 18.05 -7.67 3.99
C GLN A 119 18.67 -8.19 5.28
N TYR A 120 17.98 -9.14 5.90
CA TYR A 120 18.42 -9.89 7.08
C TYR A 120 18.68 -11.35 6.73
N GLY A 121 19.35 -12.06 7.61
CA GLY A 121 19.75 -13.45 7.37
C GLY A 121 18.59 -14.45 7.47
N SER A 122 17.52 -14.11 8.17
CA SER A 122 16.37 -15.00 8.36
C SER A 122 15.07 -14.24 8.66
N ALA A 123 13.93 -14.89 8.41
CA ALA A 123 12.61 -14.38 8.81
C ALA A 123 12.53 -14.14 10.33
N ALA A 124 13.15 -15.02 11.13
CA ALA A 124 13.19 -14.88 12.59
C ALA A 124 13.94 -13.61 13.04
N GLU A 125 15.00 -13.21 12.35
CA GLU A 125 15.69 -11.94 12.62
C GLU A 125 14.77 -10.74 12.29
N VAL A 126 14.02 -10.78 11.18
CA VAL A 126 13.05 -9.74 10.84
C VAL A 126 11.96 -9.65 11.91
N ASP A 127 11.44 -10.79 12.36
CA ASP A 127 10.39 -10.85 13.42
C ASP A 127 10.88 -10.30 14.76
N ALA A 128 12.15 -10.51 15.08
CA ALA A 128 12.75 -10.06 16.34
C ALA A 128 13.14 -8.58 16.37
N LEU A 129 12.99 -7.84 15.26
CA LEU A 129 13.34 -6.42 15.23
C LEU A 129 12.46 -5.61 16.19
N GLU A 130 13.10 -4.80 17.00
CA GLU A 130 12.42 -3.73 17.73
C GLU A 130 12.11 -2.57 16.78
N VAL A 131 11.07 -1.79 17.09
CA VAL A 131 10.75 -0.58 16.35
C VAL A 131 11.93 0.38 16.45
N PRO A 132 12.54 0.79 15.33
CA PRO A 132 13.67 1.71 15.38
C PRO A 132 13.20 3.13 15.76
N PRO A 133 14.09 3.96 16.31
CA PRO A 133 13.79 5.37 16.54
C PRO A 133 13.33 6.07 15.25
N PRO A 134 12.46 7.10 15.33
CA PRO A 134 12.10 7.90 14.19
C PRO A 134 13.32 8.50 13.47
N GLY A 135 13.23 8.65 12.14
CA GLY A 135 14.28 9.28 11.33
C GLY A 135 14.54 8.59 10.00
N GLU A 136 14.49 7.28 9.92
CA GLU A 136 14.71 6.54 8.68
C GLU A 136 13.54 5.64 8.36
N TRP A 137 13.10 5.67 7.09
CA TRP A 137 12.10 4.75 6.60
C TRP A 137 12.77 3.43 6.20
N ILE A 138 12.49 2.35 6.91
CA ILE A 138 13.15 1.06 6.74
C ILE A 138 12.13 0.00 6.29
N TYR A 139 12.46 -0.72 5.21
CA TYR A 139 11.83 -1.97 4.82
C TYR A 139 12.77 -3.12 5.12
N ALA A 140 12.57 -3.74 6.28
CA ALA A 140 13.34 -4.90 6.72
C ALA A 140 12.75 -6.16 6.09
N TRP A 141 13.59 -7.00 5.47
CA TRP A 141 13.12 -8.20 4.80
C TRP A 141 14.14 -9.34 4.85
N ALA A 142 13.65 -10.57 4.71
CA ALA A 142 14.47 -11.78 4.57
C ALA A 142 13.75 -12.80 3.68
N TRP A 143 14.50 -13.67 3.04
CA TRP A 143 13.93 -14.83 2.37
C TRP A 143 13.32 -15.80 3.38
N GLN A 144 12.08 -16.23 3.13
CA GLN A 144 11.49 -17.43 3.75
C GLN A 144 11.81 -18.66 2.89
N ASP A 145 11.68 -18.51 1.57
CA ASP A 145 12.07 -19.49 0.56
C ASP A 145 12.52 -18.73 -0.70
N GLU A 146 13.82 -18.60 -0.89
CA GLU A 146 14.36 -17.85 -2.02
C GLU A 146 14.01 -18.48 -3.37
N PRO A 147 14.16 -19.80 -3.60
CA PRO A 147 13.71 -20.43 -4.83
C PRO A 147 12.24 -20.14 -5.17
N ALA A 148 11.34 -20.17 -4.20
CA ALA A 148 9.92 -19.89 -4.38
C ALA A 148 9.60 -18.38 -4.46
N GLY A 149 10.54 -17.48 -4.18
CA GLY A 149 10.31 -16.03 -4.15
C GLY A 149 9.47 -15.58 -2.96
N THR A 150 9.48 -16.33 -1.85
CA THR A 150 8.72 -15.95 -0.66
C THR A 150 9.57 -15.15 0.32
N VAL A 151 9.01 -14.05 0.82
CA VAL A 151 9.69 -13.04 1.64
C VAL A 151 8.92 -12.77 2.92
N ARG A 152 9.63 -12.68 4.04
CA ARG A 152 9.15 -12.08 5.28
C ARG A 152 9.60 -10.62 5.34
N ALA A 153 8.68 -9.70 5.65
CA ALA A 153 9.01 -8.28 5.74
C ALA A 153 8.32 -7.58 6.89
N ARG A 154 8.93 -6.47 7.34
CA ARG A 154 8.36 -5.47 8.25
C ARG A 154 8.74 -4.08 7.77
N ALA A 155 7.85 -3.12 7.95
CA ALA A 155 8.03 -1.76 7.48
C ALA A 155 7.93 -0.75 8.63
N PHE A 156 8.97 0.04 8.81
CA PHE A 156 9.06 1.06 9.85
C PHE A 156 9.13 2.44 9.20
N PRO A 157 8.02 3.21 9.19
CA PRO A 157 7.97 4.50 8.49
C PRO A 157 8.90 5.57 9.07
N GLY A 158 9.20 5.51 10.36
CA GLY A 158 10.13 6.43 11.03
C GLY A 158 9.70 7.90 11.00
N ARG A 159 8.41 8.17 10.73
CA ARG A 159 7.89 9.53 10.56
C ARG A 159 7.65 10.28 11.87
N GLY A 160 7.54 9.56 12.99
CA GLY A 160 7.19 10.15 14.28
C GLY A 160 5.75 10.68 14.38
N ASP A 161 4.85 10.18 13.54
CA ASP A 161 3.45 10.56 13.45
C ASP A 161 2.50 9.60 14.21
N GLY A 162 3.07 8.69 14.99
CA GLY A 162 2.34 7.69 15.76
C GLY A 162 2.17 6.34 15.05
N ILE A 163 2.64 6.23 13.81
CA ILE A 163 2.66 4.97 13.06
C ILE A 163 4.08 4.40 13.12
N ASP A 164 4.30 3.51 14.08
CA ASP A 164 5.60 2.90 14.33
C ASP A 164 5.93 1.79 13.33
N GLU A 165 4.91 1.03 12.92
CA GLU A 165 5.02 -0.04 11.91
C GLU A 165 3.85 0.04 10.94
N ASP A 166 4.14 -0.03 9.63
CA ASP A 166 3.14 -0.09 8.56
C ASP A 166 2.85 -1.56 8.25
N GLU A 167 1.61 -1.99 8.49
CA GLU A 167 1.19 -3.40 8.42
C GLU A 167 1.37 -4.01 7.03
N ALA A 168 1.14 -3.23 5.96
CA ALA A 168 1.36 -3.68 4.58
C ALA A 168 1.65 -2.51 3.65
N THR A 169 2.80 -2.54 2.99
CA THR A 169 3.33 -1.40 2.23
C THR A 169 3.52 -1.74 0.75
N GLY A 170 2.51 -1.48 -0.06
CA GLY A 170 2.56 -1.75 -1.50
C GLY A 170 3.72 -1.05 -2.22
N ALA A 171 4.02 0.20 -1.86
CA ALA A 171 5.14 0.96 -2.45
C ALA A 171 6.51 0.34 -2.15
N ALA A 172 6.72 -0.21 -0.95
CA ALA A 172 7.97 -0.91 -0.62
C ALA A 172 8.07 -2.25 -1.34
N ALA A 173 6.95 -2.97 -1.47
CA ALA A 173 6.88 -4.21 -2.24
C ALA A 173 7.24 -3.98 -3.72
N LEU A 174 6.74 -2.86 -4.33
CA LEU A 174 7.14 -2.45 -5.69
C LEU A 174 8.65 -2.25 -5.81
N LEU A 175 9.25 -1.49 -4.89
CA LEU A 175 10.69 -1.20 -4.90
C LEU A 175 11.53 -2.46 -4.70
N LEU A 176 11.17 -3.33 -3.76
CA LEU A 176 11.88 -4.58 -3.52
C LEU A 176 11.82 -5.50 -4.74
N THR A 177 10.64 -5.62 -5.36
CA THR A 177 10.44 -6.42 -6.58
C THR A 177 11.29 -5.91 -7.73
N ALA A 178 11.31 -4.59 -7.94
CA ALA A 178 12.17 -3.95 -8.94
C ALA A 178 13.66 -4.16 -8.64
N GLN A 179 14.07 -4.08 -7.38
CA GLN A 179 15.45 -4.32 -6.96
C GLN A 179 15.89 -5.76 -7.21
N LEU A 180 15.06 -6.74 -6.88
CA LEU A 180 15.37 -8.16 -7.01
C LEU A 180 15.11 -8.72 -8.42
N GLN A 181 14.41 -7.96 -9.29
CA GLN A 181 14.08 -8.34 -10.67
C GLN A 181 13.36 -9.70 -10.76
N ARG A 182 12.44 -9.96 -9.81
CA ARG A 182 11.66 -11.21 -9.78
C ARG A 182 10.33 -11.03 -9.07
N ASP A 183 9.40 -11.93 -9.37
CA ASP A 183 8.09 -12.01 -8.71
C ASP A 183 8.26 -12.44 -7.26
N LEU A 184 7.44 -11.86 -6.37
CA LEU A 184 7.50 -12.13 -4.93
C LEU A 184 6.11 -12.41 -4.34
N ALA A 185 6.10 -13.29 -3.34
CA ALA A 185 5.00 -13.44 -2.38
C ALA A 185 5.52 -12.97 -1.02
N ILE A 186 4.93 -11.89 -0.49
CA ILE A 186 5.45 -11.20 0.68
C ILE A 186 4.46 -11.36 1.85
N ALA A 187 4.94 -11.92 2.95
CA ALA A 187 4.27 -11.87 4.25
C ALA A 187 4.80 -10.68 5.03
N GLN A 188 3.98 -9.65 5.26
CA GLN A 188 4.38 -8.43 5.95
C GLN A 188 3.58 -8.23 7.25
N GLY A 189 4.20 -7.53 8.22
CA GLY A 189 3.56 -7.16 9.47
C GLY A 189 3.09 -8.38 10.27
N ARG A 190 1.90 -8.35 10.80
CA ARG A 190 1.29 -9.43 11.61
C ARG A 190 0.72 -10.57 10.79
N GLY A 191 0.63 -10.43 9.46
CA GLY A 191 0.11 -11.48 8.59
C GLY A 191 -0.51 -10.99 7.28
N SER A 192 -0.24 -9.76 6.89
CA SER A 192 -0.65 -9.22 5.61
C SER A 192 0.06 -9.93 4.45
N GLN A 193 -0.62 -10.09 3.33
CA GLN A 193 -0.14 -10.85 2.18
C GLN A 193 -0.19 -10.00 0.91
N LEU A 194 0.99 -9.75 0.36
CA LEU A 194 1.16 -9.05 -0.91
C LEU A 194 1.76 -10.00 -1.95
N VAL A 195 1.33 -9.85 -3.17
CA VAL A 195 1.95 -10.51 -4.34
C VAL A 195 2.41 -9.46 -5.30
N THR A 196 3.59 -9.66 -5.88
CA THR A 196 4.15 -8.75 -6.87
C THR A 196 4.65 -9.51 -8.08
N ALA A 197 4.73 -8.83 -9.22
CA ALA A 197 5.29 -9.41 -10.43
C ALA A 197 5.94 -8.34 -11.30
N ILE A 198 7.03 -8.71 -11.95
CA ILE A 198 7.67 -7.88 -12.97
C ILE A 198 6.78 -7.84 -14.21
N ARG A 199 6.67 -6.66 -14.82
CA ARG A 199 5.94 -6.44 -16.06
C ARG A 199 6.82 -5.75 -17.09
N ASP A 200 6.42 -5.82 -18.35
CA ASP A 200 7.15 -5.18 -19.45
C ASP A 200 7.24 -3.66 -19.26
N GLY A 201 8.27 -3.06 -19.83
CA GLY A 201 8.48 -1.61 -19.79
C GLY A 201 8.90 -1.05 -18.43
N GLY A 202 9.44 -1.89 -17.54
CA GLY A 202 9.90 -1.48 -16.20
C GLY A 202 8.79 -1.28 -15.19
N LEU A 203 7.57 -1.75 -15.51
CA LEU A 203 6.44 -1.74 -14.58
C LEU A 203 6.54 -2.89 -13.58
N VAL A 204 5.97 -2.69 -12.43
CA VAL A 204 5.78 -3.73 -11.40
C VAL A 204 4.31 -3.79 -11.03
N GLU A 205 3.78 -4.99 -11.01
CA GLU A 205 2.44 -5.25 -10.48
C GLU A 205 2.52 -5.52 -8.98
N VAL A 206 1.64 -4.92 -8.20
CA VAL A 206 1.43 -5.26 -6.79
C VAL A 206 -0.06 -5.50 -6.54
N GLY A 207 -0.37 -6.49 -5.74
CA GLY A 207 -1.75 -6.83 -5.43
C GLY A 207 -1.92 -7.67 -4.18
N GLY A 208 -3.17 -7.89 -3.84
CA GLY A 208 -3.58 -8.71 -2.71
C GLY A 208 -5.09 -8.71 -2.54
N ARG A 209 -5.53 -9.33 -1.47
CA ARG A 209 -6.95 -9.41 -1.10
C ARG A 209 -7.39 -8.12 -0.43
N VAL A 210 -8.63 -7.74 -0.69
CA VAL A 210 -9.29 -6.60 -0.04
C VAL A 210 -10.61 -7.06 0.57
N ARG A 211 -10.93 -6.55 1.74
CA ARG A 211 -12.22 -6.76 2.43
C ARG A 211 -12.70 -5.46 3.04
N ARG A 212 -13.99 -5.34 3.28
CA ARG A 212 -14.52 -4.31 4.19
C ARG A 212 -14.14 -4.67 5.63
N ALA A 213 -13.76 -3.65 6.41
CA ALA A 213 -13.40 -3.82 7.82
C ALA A 213 -14.63 -4.04 8.71
#